data_ff452fbbf7b8b4feab826def4fc9096f
#
_entry.id   ff452fbbf7b8b4feab826def4fc9096f
#
_cell.length_a   1.000
_cell.length_b   1.000
_cell.length_c   1.000
_cell.angle_alpha   90.00
_cell.angle_beta   90.00
_cell.angle_gamma   90.00
#
_symmetry.space_group_name_H-M   'P 1'
#
loop_
_entity.id
_entity.type
_entity.pdbx_description
1 polymer ?
#
loop_
_entity_poly.entity_id
_entity_poly.type
_entity_poly.pdbx_seq_one_letter_code
_entity_poly.pdbx_strand_id
1 'polypeptide(L)'
;MEIKKLTLNNLGRFENLEVDFAPTNDNQSNVTVFIGNNGAGKTSILDALATSLSWFVARLRTEKGSGHGIDELYIIDNAPAASITLQLSDDVQTDSENMFLSYQWTLVKARKGRKSDKSSNLSQLSKLVDNYRQQLTDNDSASLPLIAYYPVERSVLDIPLKIRNKHNFDQIDGYDSALKQGVDFRRFFEWFREREDIENEERIRYRENSWSEQMQEIKRREELTEVYKQKAEEWAKRKLEIMGIEQKIKNAEELTNLLEEVIDFRTSFKDLDNRGDKQI
;
A
#
# COMPACT_ATOMS: atom_id res chain seq x y z
N MET A 1 1.37 -2.06 -19.66
CA MET A 1 0.16 -1.56 -20.38
C MET A 1 0.32 -0.08 -20.69
N GLU A 2 0.18 0.35 -21.95
CA GLU A 2 0.29 1.75 -22.41
C GLU A 2 -0.87 2.11 -23.31
N ILE A 3 -1.52 3.25 -23.07
CA ILE A 3 -2.55 3.78 -23.97
C ILE A 3 -1.87 4.39 -25.20
N LYS A 4 -2.28 3.95 -26.40
CA LYS A 4 -1.68 4.43 -27.66
C LYS A 4 -2.60 5.40 -28.38
N LYS A 5 -3.88 5.09 -28.53
CA LYS A 5 -4.81 5.91 -29.30
C LYS A 5 -6.24 5.89 -28.73
N LEU A 6 -6.88 7.03 -28.75
CA LEU A 6 -8.31 7.19 -28.48
C LEU A 6 -8.99 7.79 -29.71
N THR A 7 -10.07 7.17 -30.15
CA THR A 7 -10.93 7.73 -31.21
C THR A 7 -12.33 7.94 -30.66
N LEU A 8 -12.82 9.15 -30.82
CA LEU A 8 -14.20 9.54 -30.46
C LEU A 8 -14.99 9.88 -31.72
N ASN A 9 -16.19 9.33 -31.83
CA ASN A 9 -17.11 9.70 -32.91
C ASN A 9 -18.44 10.11 -32.29
N ASN A 10 -18.92 11.28 -32.71
CA ASN A 10 -20.19 11.88 -32.31
C ASN A 10 -20.37 11.99 -30.79
N LEU A 11 -19.28 12.27 -30.07
CA LEU A 11 -19.27 12.32 -28.61
C LEU A 11 -18.91 13.72 -28.09
N GLY A 12 -19.74 14.26 -27.21
CA GLY A 12 -19.56 15.57 -26.61
C GLY A 12 -19.64 16.65 -27.69
N ARG A 13 -18.50 17.27 -27.97
CA ARG A 13 -18.39 18.28 -29.05
C ARG A 13 -17.65 17.76 -30.29
N PHE A 14 -17.22 16.49 -30.26
CA PHE A 14 -16.37 15.92 -31.30
C PHE A 14 -17.19 15.05 -32.26
N GLU A 15 -17.36 15.52 -33.49
CA GLU A 15 -17.89 14.66 -34.56
C GLU A 15 -16.94 13.51 -34.85
N ASN A 16 -15.65 13.84 -34.95
CA ASN A 16 -14.55 12.89 -35.05
C ASN A 16 -13.32 13.47 -34.40
N LEU A 17 -12.72 12.76 -33.46
CA LEU A 17 -11.46 13.10 -32.82
C LEU A 17 -10.58 11.86 -32.71
N GLU A 18 -9.34 11.99 -33.15
CA GLU A 18 -8.30 11.01 -32.91
C GLU A 18 -7.19 11.64 -32.07
N VAL A 19 -6.77 10.95 -31.02
CA VAL A 19 -5.72 11.37 -30.09
C VAL A 19 -4.71 10.25 -29.95
N ASP A 20 -3.47 10.54 -30.31
CA ASP A 20 -2.34 9.67 -30.03
C ASP A 20 -1.71 10.08 -28.69
N PHE A 21 -1.43 9.08 -27.83
CA PHE A 21 -0.85 9.29 -26.50
C PHE A 21 0.66 9.04 -26.52
N ALA A 22 1.37 9.79 -25.71
CA ALA A 22 2.79 9.58 -25.48
C ALA A 22 3.05 8.24 -24.71
N PRO A 23 4.16 7.53 -24.98
CA PRO A 23 5.20 7.93 -25.93
C PRO A 23 4.77 7.74 -27.41
N THR A 24 5.23 8.67 -28.24
CA THR A 24 5.09 8.62 -29.71
C THR A 24 6.48 8.54 -30.34
N ASN A 25 6.54 8.38 -31.68
CA ASN A 25 7.81 8.38 -32.39
C ASN A 25 8.61 9.69 -32.18
N ASP A 26 7.91 10.80 -32.00
CA ASP A 26 8.50 12.15 -31.86
C ASP A 26 8.74 12.54 -30.39
N ASN A 27 8.08 11.87 -29.44
CA ASN A 27 8.15 12.20 -28.02
C ASN A 27 8.22 10.94 -27.15
N GLN A 28 9.35 10.75 -26.51
CA GLN A 28 9.62 9.60 -25.61
C GLN A 28 9.05 9.82 -24.18
N SER A 29 8.44 10.97 -23.89
CA SER A 29 7.78 11.20 -22.60
C SER A 29 6.57 10.27 -22.44
N ASN A 30 6.29 9.85 -21.21
CA ASN A 30 5.08 9.08 -20.87
C ASN A 30 3.91 10.00 -20.46
N VAL A 31 4.02 11.31 -20.72
CA VAL A 31 3.04 12.30 -20.29
C VAL A 31 2.36 12.94 -21.49
N THR A 32 1.04 12.89 -21.55
CA THR A 32 0.21 13.59 -22.53
C THR A 32 -0.55 14.73 -21.84
N VAL A 33 -0.45 15.96 -22.34
CA VAL A 33 -1.08 17.14 -21.76
C VAL A 33 -2.08 17.76 -22.75
N PHE A 34 -3.33 17.93 -22.30
CA PHE A 34 -4.37 18.60 -23.09
C PHE A 34 -4.48 20.07 -22.68
N ILE A 35 -4.24 20.97 -23.63
CA ILE A 35 -4.31 22.42 -23.45
C ILE A 35 -5.46 22.98 -24.29
N GLY A 36 -6.22 23.90 -23.75
CA GLY A 36 -7.32 24.55 -24.47
C GLY A 36 -8.21 25.37 -23.54
N ASN A 37 -9.08 26.17 -24.10
CA ASN A 37 -10.03 27.02 -23.38
C ASN A 37 -11.07 26.17 -22.62
N ASN A 38 -11.85 26.80 -21.72
CA ASN A 38 -12.98 26.17 -21.08
C ASN A 38 -14.01 25.75 -22.16
N GLY A 39 -14.56 24.55 -21.99
CA GLY A 39 -15.47 23.97 -22.99
C GLY A 39 -14.78 23.36 -24.23
N ALA A 40 -13.42 23.36 -24.32
CA ALA A 40 -12.71 22.73 -25.44
C ALA A 40 -12.85 21.20 -25.53
N GLY A 41 -13.47 20.54 -24.52
CA GLY A 41 -13.69 19.09 -24.53
C GLY A 41 -12.60 18.28 -23.81
N LYS A 42 -11.67 18.93 -23.09
CA LYS A 42 -10.61 18.24 -22.35
C LYS A 42 -11.15 17.18 -21.37
N THR A 43 -12.15 17.56 -20.59
CA THR A 43 -12.81 16.65 -19.65
C THR A 43 -13.50 15.51 -20.39
N SER A 44 -14.16 15.78 -21.53
CA SER A 44 -14.82 14.74 -22.33
C SER A 44 -13.85 13.69 -22.86
N ILE A 45 -12.59 14.06 -23.14
CA ILE A 45 -11.53 13.11 -23.54
C ILE A 45 -11.18 12.21 -22.34
N LEU A 46 -10.98 12.80 -21.16
CA LEU A 46 -10.64 12.04 -19.95
C LEU A 46 -11.79 11.15 -19.50
N ASP A 47 -13.03 11.62 -19.55
CA ASP A 47 -14.24 10.84 -19.26
C ASP A 47 -14.42 9.66 -20.23
N ALA A 48 -14.13 9.88 -21.51
CA ALA A 48 -14.16 8.81 -22.51
C ALA A 48 -13.09 7.72 -22.23
N LEU A 49 -11.89 8.12 -21.82
CA LEU A 49 -10.86 7.19 -21.37
C LEU A 49 -11.32 6.40 -20.13
N ALA A 50 -11.82 7.09 -19.10
CA ALA A 50 -12.31 6.47 -17.89
C ALA A 50 -13.46 5.50 -18.18
N THR A 51 -14.40 5.90 -19.04
CA THR A 51 -15.50 5.05 -19.51
C THR A 51 -14.99 3.79 -20.21
N SER A 52 -14.01 3.94 -21.12
CA SER A 52 -13.46 2.81 -21.85
C SER A 52 -12.68 1.85 -20.93
N LEU A 53 -11.85 2.38 -20.03
CA LEU A 53 -11.07 1.60 -19.06
C LEU A 53 -11.95 0.94 -17.99
N SER A 54 -13.15 1.49 -17.70
CA SER A 54 -14.07 0.88 -16.75
C SER A 54 -14.50 -0.55 -17.16
N TRP A 55 -14.51 -0.83 -18.45
CA TRP A 55 -14.81 -2.17 -18.98
C TRP A 55 -13.64 -3.15 -18.74
N PHE A 56 -12.40 -2.69 -18.84
CA PHE A 56 -11.24 -3.48 -18.46
C PHE A 56 -11.31 -3.88 -16.98
N VAL A 57 -11.52 -2.90 -16.10
CA VAL A 57 -11.65 -3.12 -14.65
C VAL A 57 -12.81 -4.07 -14.32
N ALA A 58 -14.00 -3.83 -14.91
CA ALA A 58 -15.19 -4.65 -14.66
C ALA A 58 -14.96 -6.12 -15.06
N ARG A 59 -14.33 -6.35 -16.21
CA ARG A 59 -14.03 -7.71 -16.69
C ARG A 59 -12.90 -8.38 -15.95
N LEU A 60 -11.92 -7.61 -15.47
CA LEU A 60 -10.87 -8.15 -14.62
C LEU A 60 -11.43 -8.73 -13.31
N ARG A 61 -12.45 -8.09 -12.76
CA ARG A 61 -13.13 -8.53 -11.53
C ARG A 61 -14.08 -9.71 -11.75
N THR A 62 -14.80 -9.68 -12.86
CA THR A 62 -15.78 -10.71 -13.20
C THR A 62 -15.78 -10.97 -14.71
N GLU A 63 -15.77 -12.23 -15.12
CA GLU A 63 -15.70 -12.64 -16.52
C GLU A 63 -16.71 -11.91 -17.44
N LYS A 64 -17.93 -11.71 -16.96
CA LYS A 64 -19.02 -11.01 -17.67
C LYS A 64 -19.26 -9.60 -17.14
N GLY A 65 -18.28 -9.01 -16.45
CA GLY A 65 -18.38 -7.66 -15.89
C GLY A 65 -18.69 -6.62 -16.97
N SER A 66 -19.57 -5.68 -16.65
CA SER A 66 -19.91 -4.56 -17.50
C SER A 66 -19.38 -3.26 -16.91
N GLY A 67 -18.64 -2.50 -17.69
CA GLY A 67 -18.18 -1.17 -17.34
C GLY A 67 -19.26 -0.12 -17.55
N HIS A 68 -18.86 1.16 -17.43
CA HIS A 68 -19.79 2.28 -17.66
C HIS A 68 -20.12 2.41 -19.15
N GLY A 69 -21.37 2.67 -19.46
CA GLY A 69 -21.82 2.97 -20.82
C GLY A 69 -21.58 4.44 -21.16
N ILE A 70 -21.62 4.75 -22.45
CA ILE A 70 -21.69 6.13 -22.92
C ILE A 70 -23.06 6.69 -22.52
N ASP A 71 -23.10 7.85 -21.86
CA ASP A 71 -24.35 8.53 -21.56
C ASP A 71 -24.94 9.14 -22.85
N GLU A 72 -26.23 8.96 -23.05
CA GLU A 72 -26.97 9.45 -24.23
C GLU A 72 -26.87 10.99 -24.36
N LEU A 73 -26.76 11.70 -23.24
CA LEU A 73 -26.63 13.17 -23.21
C LEU A 73 -25.33 13.67 -23.90
N TYR A 74 -24.31 12.82 -23.98
CA TYR A 74 -23.08 13.15 -24.67
C TYR A 74 -23.09 12.83 -26.17
N ILE A 75 -24.13 12.22 -26.70
CA ILE A 75 -24.28 12.00 -28.15
C ILE A 75 -24.59 13.34 -28.82
N ILE A 76 -23.80 13.74 -29.81
CA ILE A 76 -24.01 14.98 -30.56
C ILE A 76 -25.44 15.03 -31.13
N ASP A 77 -26.07 16.21 -31.08
CA ASP A 77 -27.41 16.42 -31.65
C ASP A 77 -27.43 15.98 -33.11
N ASN A 78 -28.55 15.35 -33.49
CA ASN A 78 -28.76 14.74 -34.79
C ASN A 78 -27.94 13.50 -35.13
N ALA A 79 -26.93 13.11 -34.34
CA ALA A 79 -26.23 11.85 -34.53
C ALA A 79 -27.07 10.66 -34.03
N PRO A 80 -27.13 9.55 -34.78
CA PRO A 80 -27.88 8.36 -34.37
C PRO A 80 -27.18 7.57 -33.24
N ALA A 81 -25.84 7.69 -33.13
CA ALA A 81 -25.04 6.99 -32.16
C ALA A 81 -23.69 7.68 -31.94
N ALA A 82 -23.09 7.42 -30.80
CA ALA A 82 -21.70 7.77 -30.51
C ALA A 82 -20.85 6.52 -30.28
N SER A 83 -19.54 6.64 -30.47
CA SER A 83 -18.58 5.57 -30.18
C SER A 83 -17.29 6.08 -29.58
N ILE A 84 -16.70 5.24 -28.72
CA ILE A 84 -15.37 5.40 -28.15
C ILE A 84 -14.57 4.17 -28.55
N THR A 85 -13.43 4.38 -29.22
CA THR A 85 -12.47 3.32 -29.53
C THR A 85 -11.18 3.61 -28.81
N LEU A 86 -10.70 2.65 -28.03
CA LEU A 86 -9.43 2.72 -27.29
C LEU A 86 -8.48 1.66 -27.82
N GLN A 87 -7.26 2.08 -28.13
CA GLN A 87 -6.15 1.22 -28.48
C GLN A 87 -5.05 1.34 -27.44
N LEU A 88 -4.55 0.22 -27.00
CA LEU A 88 -3.41 0.16 -26.08
C LEU A 88 -2.44 -0.93 -26.50
N SER A 89 -1.21 -0.85 -26.00
CA SER A 89 -0.21 -1.91 -26.07
C SER A 89 0.07 -2.44 -24.68
N ASP A 90 0.35 -3.74 -24.63
CA ASP A 90 0.75 -4.41 -23.40
C ASP A 90 1.94 -5.32 -23.66
N ASP A 91 2.85 -5.36 -22.67
CA ASP A 91 3.99 -6.26 -22.68
C ASP A 91 3.54 -7.64 -22.23
N VAL A 92 3.60 -8.59 -23.12
CA VAL A 92 3.43 -10.00 -22.79
C VAL A 92 4.80 -10.62 -22.67
N GLN A 93 5.19 -10.99 -21.46
CA GLN A 93 6.38 -11.80 -21.23
C GLN A 93 6.11 -13.21 -21.75
N THR A 94 6.70 -13.56 -22.86
CA THR A 94 6.83 -14.94 -23.32
C THR A 94 8.25 -15.42 -23.01
N ASP A 95 8.41 -16.73 -22.82
CA ASP A 95 9.66 -17.37 -22.37
C ASP A 95 10.93 -17.02 -23.20
N SER A 96 10.79 -16.32 -24.31
CA SER A 96 11.90 -16.04 -25.24
C SER A 96 12.04 -14.57 -25.66
N GLU A 97 10.99 -13.77 -25.68
CA GLU A 97 11.03 -12.38 -26.15
C GLU A 97 9.93 -11.51 -25.51
N ASN A 98 10.25 -10.24 -25.22
CA ASN A 98 9.25 -9.24 -24.88
C ASN A 98 8.48 -8.86 -26.15
N MET A 99 7.25 -9.30 -26.27
CA MET A 99 6.40 -8.99 -27.41
C MET A 99 5.33 -7.99 -27.01
N PHE A 100 5.34 -6.81 -27.67
CA PHE A 100 4.29 -5.83 -27.52
C PHE A 100 3.05 -6.25 -28.31
N LEU A 101 1.98 -6.61 -27.62
CA LEU A 101 0.69 -6.88 -28.24
C LEU A 101 -0.18 -5.63 -28.24
N SER A 102 -0.81 -5.35 -29.37
CA SER A 102 -1.77 -4.26 -29.49
C SER A 102 -3.19 -4.78 -29.32
N TYR A 103 -3.96 -4.13 -28.48
CA TYR A 103 -5.36 -4.43 -28.19
C TYR A 103 -6.22 -3.22 -28.48
N GLN A 104 -7.37 -3.45 -29.10
CA GLN A 104 -8.33 -2.40 -29.44
C GLN A 104 -9.75 -2.87 -29.12
N TRP A 105 -10.56 -1.99 -28.53
CA TRP A 105 -11.97 -2.24 -28.36
C TRP A 105 -12.78 -0.97 -28.61
N THR A 106 -14.06 -1.17 -28.93
CA THR A 106 -14.97 -0.09 -29.27
C THR A 106 -16.25 -0.22 -28.46
N LEU A 107 -16.63 0.87 -27.81
CA LEU A 107 -17.93 1.04 -27.17
C LEU A 107 -18.81 1.85 -28.11
N VAL A 108 -20.07 1.42 -28.28
CA VAL A 108 -21.07 2.13 -29.09
C VAL A 108 -22.35 2.30 -28.28
N LYS A 109 -22.90 3.50 -28.34
CA LYS A 109 -24.21 3.83 -27.77
C LYS A 109 -25.09 4.43 -28.84
N ALA A 110 -26.17 3.76 -29.16
CA ALA A 110 -27.25 4.31 -30.01
C ALA A 110 -28.15 5.23 -29.18
N ARG A 111 -28.61 6.32 -29.77
CA ARG A 111 -29.64 7.18 -29.22
C ARG A 111 -30.95 6.41 -29.13
N LYS A 112 -31.75 6.65 -28.10
CA LYS A 112 -33.01 5.99 -27.88
C LYS A 112 -33.94 6.13 -29.13
N GLY A 113 -34.46 5.01 -29.59
CA GLY A 113 -35.30 4.97 -30.80
C GLY A 113 -34.54 5.11 -32.13
N ARG A 114 -33.22 5.15 -32.14
CA ARG A 114 -32.40 5.15 -33.34
C ARG A 114 -31.62 3.85 -33.48
N LYS A 115 -31.36 3.45 -34.72
CA LYS A 115 -30.51 2.29 -35.05
C LYS A 115 -29.07 2.77 -35.26
N SER A 116 -28.12 2.03 -34.73
CA SER A 116 -26.70 2.21 -35.03
C SER A 116 -26.27 1.12 -36.01
N ASP A 117 -25.44 1.51 -37.00
CA ASP A 117 -24.80 0.59 -37.93
C ASP A 117 -23.57 -0.10 -37.30
N LYS A 118 -23.11 0.43 -36.18
CA LYS A 118 -21.96 -0.11 -35.43
C LYS A 118 -22.46 -0.73 -34.12
N SER A 119 -21.80 -1.79 -33.67
CA SER A 119 -21.99 -2.41 -32.37
C SER A 119 -20.70 -2.36 -31.56
N SER A 120 -20.81 -2.43 -30.25
CA SER A 120 -19.66 -2.53 -29.37
C SER A 120 -18.88 -3.83 -29.67
N ASN A 121 -17.57 -3.72 -29.75
CA ASN A 121 -16.67 -4.85 -29.93
C ASN A 121 -15.66 -4.91 -28.79
N LEU A 122 -15.76 -5.91 -27.97
CA LEU A 122 -14.96 -6.12 -26.77
C LEU A 122 -14.09 -7.39 -26.83
N SER A 123 -13.95 -8.00 -28.02
CA SER A 123 -13.27 -9.28 -28.17
C SER A 123 -11.79 -9.22 -27.78
N GLN A 124 -11.09 -8.15 -28.18
CA GLN A 124 -9.68 -7.99 -27.83
C GLN A 124 -9.49 -7.57 -26.37
N LEU A 125 -10.44 -6.82 -25.82
CA LEU A 125 -10.47 -6.52 -24.38
C LEU A 125 -10.59 -7.81 -23.56
N SER A 126 -11.45 -8.74 -23.97
CA SER A 126 -11.59 -10.03 -23.28
C SER A 126 -10.25 -10.80 -23.29
N LYS A 127 -9.57 -10.87 -24.42
CA LYS A 127 -8.26 -11.52 -24.51
C LYS A 127 -7.21 -10.89 -23.59
N LEU A 128 -7.15 -9.56 -23.55
CA LEU A 128 -6.25 -8.83 -22.64
C LEU A 128 -6.54 -9.16 -21.18
N VAL A 129 -7.79 -9.12 -20.80
CA VAL A 129 -8.22 -9.40 -19.41
C VAL A 129 -7.97 -10.87 -19.05
N ASP A 130 -8.24 -11.80 -19.95
CA ASP A 130 -7.99 -13.23 -19.72
C ASP A 130 -6.50 -13.51 -19.46
N ASN A 131 -5.59 -12.79 -20.14
CA ASN A 131 -4.16 -12.87 -19.86
C ASN A 131 -3.82 -12.41 -18.41
N TYR A 132 -4.36 -11.31 -17.96
CA TYR A 132 -4.14 -10.84 -16.58
C TYR A 132 -4.75 -11.79 -15.53
N ARG A 133 -5.95 -12.32 -15.81
CA ARG A 133 -6.60 -13.29 -14.92
C ARG A 133 -5.80 -14.60 -14.85
N GLN A 134 -5.21 -15.03 -15.97
CA GLN A 134 -4.34 -16.18 -15.98
C GLN A 134 -3.08 -15.92 -15.15
N GLN A 135 -2.42 -14.77 -15.32
CA GLN A 135 -1.25 -14.40 -14.52
C GLN A 135 -1.54 -14.38 -13.02
N LEU A 136 -2.72 -13.85 -12.60
CA LEU A 136 -3.14 -13.87 -11.20
C LEU A 136 -3.45 -15.28 -10.69
N THR A 137 -3.93 -16.18 -11.58
CA THR A 137 -4.17 -17.58 -11.22
C THR A 137 -2.86 -18.35 -11.00
N ASP A 138 -1.87 -18.05 -11.83
CA ASP A 138 -0.56 -18.69 -11.77
C ASP A 138 0.32 -18.11 -10.65
N ASN A 139 0.12 -16.82 -10.32
CA ASN A 139 0.86 -16.10 -9.29
C ASN A 139 0.01 -15.01 -8.63
N ASP A 140 -0.40 -15.21 -7.39
CA ASP A 140 -1.20 -14.27 -6.59
C ASP A 140 -0.54 -12.88 -6.43
N SER A 141 0.78 -12.80 -6.61
CA SER A 141 1.57 -11.56 -6.54
C SER A 141 1.82 -10.94 -7.92
N ALA A 142 1.13 -11.39 -8.98
CA ALA A 142 1.28 -10.81 -10.30
C ALA A 142 0.87 -9.33 -10.31
N SER A 143 1.65 -8.49 -11.02
CA SER A 143 1.40 -7.05 -11.08
C SER A 143 0.22 -6.72 -11.96
N LEU A 144 -0.68 -5.88 -11.46
CA LEU A 144 -1.76 -5.28 -12.24
C LEU A 144 -1.43 -3.83 -12.61
N PRO A 145 -1.92 -3.32 -13.77
CA PRO A 145 -1.70 -1.94 -14.16
C PRO A 145 -2.37 -0.97 -13.19
N LEU A 146 -1.64 0.06 -12.76
CA LEU A 146 -2.23 1.11 -11.92
C LEU A 146 -3.11 2.03 -12.79
N ILE A 147 -4.38 2.12 -12.45
CA ILE A 147 -5.35 2.99 -13.13
C ILE A 147 -6.01 3.89 -12.08
N ALA A 148 -5.87 5.21 -12.26
CA ALA A 148 -6.51 6.19 -11.40
C ALA A 148 -7.07 7.35 -12.24
N TYR A 149 -8.30 7.74 -12.00
CA TYR A 149 -8.96 8.87 -12.63
C TYR A 149 -9.32 9.92 -11.56
N TYR A 150 -8.87 11.15 -11.77
CA TYR A 150 -9.16 12.28 -10.90
C TYR A 150 -10.09 13.27 -11.60
N PRO A 151 -11.40 13.22 -11.35
CA PRO A 151 -12.37 14.13 -11.95
C PRO A 151 -12.20 15.56 -11.41
N VAL A 152 -12.82 16.52 -12.10
CA VAL A 152 -12.79 17.94 -11.69
C VAL A 152 -13.51 18.15 -10.35
N GLU A 153 -14.59 17.43 -10.11
CA GLU A 153 -15.36 17.47 -8.88
C GLU A 153 -14.69 16.59 -7.81
N ARG A 154 -13.90 17.23 -6.96
CA ARG A 154 -13.29 16.59 -5.81
C ARG A 154 -14.13 16.89 -4.57
N SER A 155 -15.16 16.12 -4.31
CA SER A 155 -15.88 16.22 -3.06
C SER A 155 -15.15 15.42 -1.97
N VAL A 156 -14.71 16.08 -0.93
CA VAL A 156 -14.29 15.40 0.31
C VAL A 156 -15.58 14.98 1.00
N LEU A 157 -15.94 13.72 0.89
CA LEU A 157 -17.07 13.17 1.62
C LEU A 157 -16.74 13.08 3.11
N ASP A 158 -17.76 13.20 3.97
CA ASP A 158 -17.63 13.01 5.40
C ASP A 158 -16.91 11.70 5.72
N ILE A 159 -15.83 11.81 6.47
CA ILE A 159 -15.04 10.67 6.89
C ILE A 159 -15.78 9.95 8.01
N PRO A 160 -16.23 8.71 7.86
CA PRO A 160 -16.90 8.00 8.92
C PRO A 160 -15.93 7.70 10.05
N LEU A 161 -16.29 8.13 11.28
CA LEU A 161 -15.50 7.88 12.48
C LEU A 161 -15.45 6.40 12.88
N LYS A 162 -16.31 5.55 12.30
CA LYS A 162 -16.36 4.11 12.58
C LYS A 162 -16.35 3.33 11.27
N ILE A 163 -15.39 2.43 11.14
CA ILE A 163 -15.35 1.43 10.07
C ILE A 163 -16.33 0.32 10.44
N ARG A 164 -17.40 0.16 9.67
CA ARG A 164 -18.44 -0.86 9.92
C ARG A 164 -18.10 -2.22 9.35
N ASN A 165 -17.32 -2.28 8.28
CA ASN A 165 -16.90 -3.51 7.63
C ASN A 165 -15.39 -3.46 7.41
N LYS A 166 -14.69 -4.54 7.78
CA LYS A 166 -13.30 -4.73 7.38
C LYS A 166 -13.29 -5.11 5.89
N HIS A 167 -12.56 -4.36 5.08
CA HIS A 167 -12.28 -4.71 3.70
C HIS A 167 -10.95 -5.49 3.64
N ASN A 168 -10.91 -6.56 2.87
CA ASN A 168 -9.64 -7.11 2.42
C ASN A 168 -9.11 -6.14 1.37
N PHE A 169 -7.90 -5.61 1.57
CA PHE A 169 -7.26 -4.72 0.60
C PHE A 169 -6.52 -5.55 -0.46
N ASP A 170 -7.28 -6.39 -1.19
CA ASP A 170 -6.75 -7.13 -2.32
C ASP A 170 -6.41 -6.16 -3.46
N GLN A 171 -5.43 -6.52 -4.29
CA GLN A 171 -4.97 -5.69 -5.40
C GLN A 171 -6.11 -5.27 -6.35
N ILE A 172 -7.09 -6.15 -6.56
CA ILE A 172 -8.27 -5.89 -7.39
C ILE A 172 -9.22 -4.86 -6.74
N ASP A 173 -9.29 -4.82 -5.41
CA ASP A 173 -10.15 -3.86 -4.69
C ASP A 173 -9.67 -2.41 -4.85
N GLY A 174 -8.39 -2.20 -5.18
CA GLY A 174 -7.84 -0.90 -5.54
C GLY A 174 -8.57 -0.22 -6.71
N TYR A 175 -9.22 -1.00 -7.56
CA TYR A 175 -9.98 -0.45 -8.71
C TYR A 175 -11.42 -0.02 -8.38
N ASP A 176 -11.97 -0.32 -7.21
CA ASP A 176 -13.40 -0.13 -6.90
C ASP A 176 -13.91 1.29 -7.12
N SER A 177 -13.09 2.28 -6.85
CA SER A 177 -13.45 3.70 -7.04
C SER A 177 -12.51 4.42 -8.02
N ALA A 178 -11.56 3.70 -8.63
CA ALA A 178 -10.50 4.28 -9.44
C ALA A 178 -11.01 5.05 -10.68
N LEU A 179 -12.18 4.67 -11.23
CA LEU A 179 -12.75 5.25 -12.44
C LEU A 179 -14.17 5.82 -12.23
N LYS A 180 -14.60 5.99 -10.98
CA LYS A 180 -15.90 6.63 -10.67
C LYS A 180 -15.76 8.13 -10.63
N GLN A 181 -16.81 8.83 -11.03
CA GLN A 181 -16.92 10.26 -10.77
C GLN A 181 -17.03 10.50 -9.26
N GLY A 182 -16.14 11.30 -8.74
CA GLY A 182 -16.01 11.58 -7.31
C GLY A 182 -14.93 10.74 -6.65
N VAL A 183 -13.99 11.40 -5.99
CA VAL A 183 -12.91 10.73 -5.23
C VAL A 183 -13.50 10.31 -3.88
N ASP A 184 -13.76 9.04 -3.70
CA ASP A 184 -14.12 8.51 -2.39
C ASP A 184 -12.85 8.27 -1.57
N PHE A 185 -12.47 9.28 -0.78
CA PHE A 185 -11.34 9.17 0.15
C PHE A 185 -11.60 8.21 1.33
N ARG A 186 -12.82 7.69 1.48
CA ARG A 186 -13.19 6.82 2.60
C ARG A 186 -12.27 5.59 2.66
N ARG A 187 -12.05 4.92 1.53
CA ARG A 187 -11.15 3.75 1.46
C ARG A 187 -9.69 4.10 1.74
N PHE A 188 -9.24 5.26 1.27
CA PHE A 188 -7.91 5.75 1.60
C PHE A 188 -7.74 5.93 3.11
N PHE A 189 -8.71 6.54 3.78
CA PHE A 189 -8.68 6.72 5.24
C PHE A 189 -8.82 5.40 5.99
N GLU A 190 -9.62 4.47 5.49
CA GLU A 190 -9.73 3.11 6.05
C GLU A 190 -8.39 2.39 5.97
N TRP A 191 -7.75 2.38 4.82
CA TRP A 191 -6.42 1.81 4.61
C TRP A 191 -5.35 2.50 5.46
N PHE A 192 -5.36 3.83 5.50
CA PHE A 192 -4.40 4.59 6.29
C PHE A 192 -4.51 4.29 7.78
N ARG A 193 -5.74 4.21 8.29
CA ARG A 193 -6.01 3.86 9.69
C ARG A 193 -5.58 2.43 10.01
N GLU A 194 -5.88 1.48 9.14
CA GLU A 194 -5.45 0.10 9.32
C GLU A 194 -3.92 -0.01 9.35
N ARG A 195 -3.22 0.73 8.49
CA ARG A 195 -1.76 0.80 8.50
C ARG A 195 -1.22 1.41 9.79
N GLU A 196 -1.82 2.48 10.26
CA GLU A 196 -1.47 3.12 11.52
C GLU A 196 -1.69 2.18 12.72
N ASP A 197 -2.80 1.45 12.73
CA ASP A 197 -3.10 0.46 13.75
C ASP A 197 -2.06 -0.68 13.74
N ILE A 198 -1.70 -1.22 12.57
CA ILE A 198 -0.66 -2.25 12.43
C ILE A 198 0.70 -1.73 12.93
N GLU A 199 1.12 -0.54 12.52
CA GLU A 199 2.37 0.06 12.98
C GLU A 199 2.39 0.30 14.50
N ASN A 200 1.25 0.72 15.08
CA ASN A 200 1.13 0.89 16.52
C ASN A 200 1.21 -0.45 17.27
N GLU A 201 0.56 -1.51 16.76
CA GLU A 201 0.66 -2.86 17.31
C GLU A 201 2.10 -3.39 17.24
N GLU A 202 2.79 -3.19 16.12
CA GLU A 202 4.20 -3.57 15.97
C GLU A 202 5.10 -2.81 16.95
N ARG A 203 4.88 -1.51 17.14
CA ARG A 203 5.62 -0.69 18.12
C ARG A 203 5.38 -1.16 19.56
N ILE A 204 4.13 -1.51 19.89
CA ILE A 204 3.79 -2.04 21.21
C ILE A 204 4.49 -3.38 21.41
N ARG A 205 4.40 -4.29 20.45
CA ARG A 205 5.07 -5.62 20.51
C ARG A 205 6.58 -5.50 20.64
N TYR A 206 7.20 -4.57 19.90
CA TYR A 206 8.63 -4.31 20.01
C TYR A 206 9.02 -3.83 21.42
N ARG A 207 8.24 -2.89 22.01
CA ARG A 207 8.45 -2.43 23.38
C ARG A 207 8.30 -3.58 24.40
N GLU A 208 7.25 -4.36 24.29
CA GLU A 208 7.00 -5.49 25.19
C GLU A 208 8.13 -6.52 25.15
N ASN A 209 8.62 -6.85 23.96
CA ASN A 209 9.76 -7.74 23.78
C ASN A 209 11.03 -7.14 24.38
N SER A 210 11.33 -5.89 24.10
CA SER A 210 12.49 -5.18 24.68
C SER A 210 12.41 -5.11 26.20
N TRP A 211 11.23 -4.85 26.77
CA TRP A 211 11.00 -4.87 28.23
C TRP A 211 11.20 -6.26 28.82
N SER A 212 10.72 -7.29 28.16
CA SER A 212 10.88 -8.67 28.63
C SER A 212 12.35 -9.09 28.65
N GLU A 213 13.13 -8.74 27.63
CA GLU A 213 14.56 -8.98 27.54
C GLU A 213 15.33 -8.22 28.64
N GLN A 214 14.99 -6.95 28.86
CA GLN A 214 15.59 -6.15 29.94
C GLN A 214 15.29 -6.72 31.31
N MET A 215 14.05 -7.18 31.56
CA MET A 215 13.67 -7.80 32.82
C MET A 215 14.37 -9.14 33.06
N GLN A 216 14.58 -9.94 32.01
CA GLN A 216 15.36 -11.17 32.11
C GLN A 216 16.82 -10.88 32.45
N GLU A 217 17.42 -9.87 31.85
CA GLU A 217 18.80 -9.48 32.13
C GLU A 217 18.95 -8.94 33.56
N ILE A 218 17.99 -8.14 34.06
CA ILE A 218 17.96 -7.69 35.45
C ILE A 218 17.92 -8.86 36.41
N LYS A 219 17.01 -9.82 36.19
CA LYS A 219 16.93 -11.05 37.00
C LYS A 219 18.23 -11.82 37.04
N ARG A 220 18.84 -12.01 35.87
CA ARG A 220 20.12 -12.69 35.75
C ARG A 220 21.24 -11.98 36.52
N ARG A 221 21.26 -10.64 36.49
CA ARG A 221 22.24 -9.84 37.27
C ARG A 221 21.97 -9.94 38.78
N GLU A 222 20.72 -9.98 39.20
CA GLU A 222 20.36 -10.19 40.62
C GLU A 222 20.78 -11.57 41.11
N GLU A 223 20.54 -12.62 40.34
CA GLU A 223 20.97 -13.99 40.65
C GLU A 223 22.52 -14.07 40.76
N LEU A 224 23.24 -13.47 39.81
CA LEU A 224 24.71 -13.39 39.85
C LEU A 224 25.21 -12.64 41.09
N THR A 225 24.56 -11.56 41.44
CA THR A 225 24.95 -10.75 42.62
C THR A 225 24.78 -11.57 43.91
N GLU A 226 23.73 -12.37 44.02
CA GLU A 226 23.50 -13.21 45.21
C GLU A 226 24.55 -14.36 45.29
N VAL A 227 24.94 -14.93 44.16
CA VAL A 227 26.01 -15.93 44.08
C VAL A 227 27.34 -15.34 44.47
N TYR A 228 27.67 -14.12 44.05
CA TYR A 228 28.89 -13.44 44.43
C TYR A 228 28.92 -13.08 45.92
N LYS A 229 27.78 -12.69 46.48
CA LYS A 229 27.65 -12.42 47.92
C LYS A 229 27.90 -13.70 48.74
N GLN A 230 27.31 -14.81 48.37
CA GLN A 230 27.55 -16.10 49.05
C GLN A 230 29.03 -16.51 48.95
N LYS A 231 29.67 -16.38 47.81
CA LYS A 231 31.07 -16.69 47.62
C LYS A 231 31.99 -15.77 48.46
N ALA A 232 31.64 -14.49 48.55
CA ALA A 232 32.36 -13.54 49.38
C ALA A 232 32.28 -13.88 50.88
N GLU A 233 31.10 -14.30 51.35
CA GLU A 233 30.88 -14.76 52.71
C GLU A 233 31.65 -16.04 52.99
N GLU A 234 31.64 -17.04 52.09
CA GLU A 234 32.47 -18.23 52.21
C GLU A 234 33.97 -17.93 52.23
N TRP A 235 34.41 -17.01 51.34
CA TRP A 235 35.82 -16.58 51.31
C TRP A 235 36.23 -15.87 52.59
N ALA A 236 35.36 -14.99 53.12
CA ALA A 236 35.61 -14.32 54.40
C ALA A 236 35.74 -15.31 55.53
N LYS A 237 34.85 -16.31 55.61
CA LYS A 237 34.92 -17.43 56.61
C LYS A 237 36.23 -18.17 56.49
N ARG A 238 36.61 -18.62 55.29
CA ARG A 238 37.90 -19.36 55.07
C ARG A 238 39.10 -18.51 55.39
N LYS A 239 39.12 -17.21 55.06
CA LYS A 239 40.19 -16.30 55.39
C LYS A 239 40.33 -16.17 56.92
N LEU A 240 39.25 -16.09 57.65
CA LEU A 240 39.23 -16.07 59.10
C LEU A 240 39.73 -17.36 59.73
N GLU A 241 39.38 -18.50 59.19
CA GLU A 241 39.89 -19.83 59.62
C GLU A 241 41.41 -19.95 59.39
N ILE A 242 41.90 -19.57 58.22
CA ILE A 242 43.32 -19.64 57.87
C ILE A 242 44.17 -18.69 58.74
N MET A 243 43.66 -17.57 59.15
CA MET A 243 44.39 -16.60 59.96
C MET A 243 44.41 -16.96 61.45
N GLY A 244 43.81 -18.07 61.87
CA GLY A 244 43.83 -18.51 63.30
C GLY A 244 43.17 -17.51 64.26
N ILE A 245 42.21 -16.75 63.77
CA ILE A 245 41.61 -15.61 64.48
C ILE A 245 40.26 -16.03 65.12
N GLU A 246 40.10 -17.30 65.53
CA GLU A 246 38.88 -17.70 66.27
C GLU A 246 38.67 -16.91 67.57
N GLN A 247 39.73 -16.31 68.12
CA GLN A 247 39.66 -15.45 69.33
C GLN A 247 39.49 -13.96 69.02
N LYS A 248 39.65 -13.50 67.82
CA LYS A 248 39.51 -12.06 67.44
C LYS A 248 38.17 -11.73 66.80
N ILE A 249 37.35 -12.71 66.46
CA ILE A 249 36.03 -12.51 65.86
C ILE A 249 34.94 -12.11 66.90
N LYS A 250 35.30 -11.72 68.04
CA LYS A 250 34.33 -11.03 68.90
C LYS A 250 34.02 -9.60 68.53
N ASN A 251 34.70 -9.04 67.54
CA ASN A 251 34.40 -7.69 67.07
C ASN A 251 33.55 -7.74 65.77
N ALA A 252 32.26 -7.58 65.92
CA ALA A 252 31.26 -7.46 64.86
C ALA A 252 31.63 -6.36 63.81
N GLU A 253 32.51 -5.45 64.15
CA GLU A 253 32.93 -4.32 63.31
C GLU A 253 33.77 -4.75 62.06
N GLU A 254 34.61 -5.80 62.15
CA GLU A 254 35.39 -6.25 60.96
C GLU A 254 34.51 -6.96 59.90
N LEU A 255 33.48 -7.67 60.37
CA LEU A 255 32.51 -8.31 59.44
C LEU A 255 31.60 -7.27 58.77
N THR A 256 31.25 -6.23 59.49
CA THR A 256 30.47 -5.12 59.00
C THR A 256 31.23 -4.31 57.93
N ASN A 257 32.51 -4.07 58.14
CA ASN A 257 33.37 -3.35 57.18
C ASN A 257 33.58 -4.17 55.88
N LEU A 258 33.72 -5.49 55.96
CA LEU A 258 33.80 -6.34 54.76
C LEU A 258 32.45 -6.41 53.99
N LEU A 259 31.32 -6.37 54.69
CA LEU A 259 30.01 -6.30 54.07
C LEU A 259 29.78 -4.91 53.45
N GLU A 260 30.24 -3.83 54.06
CA GLU A 260 30.18 -2.48 53.50
C GLU A 260 31.03 -2.33 52.24
N GLU A 261 32.21 -2.94 52.16
CA GLU A 261 33.02 -2.97 50.93
C GLU A 261 32.29 -3.70 49.78
N VAL A 262 31.59 -4.77 50.08
CA VAL A 262 30.76 -5.49 49.06
C VAL A 262 29.55 -4.66 48.66
N ILE A 263 28.96 -3.89 49.57
CA ILE A 263 27.84 -2.99 49.29
C ILE A 263 28.31 -1.78 48.47
N ASP A 264 29.48 -1.21 48.76
CA ASP A 264 30.07 -0.12 47.97
C ASP A 264 30.43 -0.55 46.56
N PHE A 265 30.89 -1.78 46.36
CA PHE A 265 31.09 -2.36 45.06
C PHE A 265 29.76 -2.44 44.27
N ARG A 266 28.65 -2.77 44.93
CA ARG A 266 27.31 -2.77 44.37
C ARG A 266 26.80 -1.37 43.96
N THR A 267 27.14 -0.35 44.74
CA THR A 267 26.80 1.07 44.46
C THR A 267 27.56 1.60 43.27
N SER A 268 28.84 1.26 43.15
CA SER A 268 29.69 1.61 42.00
C SER A 268 29.19 1.01 40.68
N PHE A 269 28.59 -0.17 40.73
CA PHE A 269 27.93 -0.78 39.53
C PHE A 269 26.63 -0.09 39.15
N LYS A 270 25.80 0.34 40.12
CA LYS A 270 24.58 1.12 39.86
C LYS A 270 24.88 2.49 39.24
N ASP A 271 25.98 3.12 39.61
CA ASP A 271 26.40 4.41 39.05
C ASP A 271 26.93 4.30 37.61
N LEU A 272 27.46 3.13 37.23
CA LEU A 272 27.80 2.82 35.84
C LEU A 272 26.59 2.63 34.95
N ASP A 273 25.51 2.01 35.46
CA ASP A 273 24.26 1.79 34.73
C ASP A 273 23.50 3.13 34.49
N ASN A 274 23.53 4.04 35.46
CA ASN A 274 22.92 5.37 35.34
C ASN A 274 23.66 6.33 34.38
N ARG A 275 24.91 6.04 34.00
CA ARG A 275 25.64 6.84 33.02
C ARG A 275 25.37 6.40 31.58
N GLY A 276 24.86 5.18 31.35
CA GLY A 276 24.47 4.66 30.06
C GLY A 276 23.18 5.30 29.52
N ASP A 277 22.26 5.71 30.39
CA ASP A 277 20.94 6.23 29.99
C ASP A 277 20.92 7.73 29.67
N LYS A 278 22.05 8.44 29.73
CA LYS A 278 22.13 9.88 29.40
C LYS A 278 22.71 10.22 28.03
N GLN A 279 22.93 9.22 27.18
CA GLN A 279 23.38 9.45 25.81
C GLN A 279 22.49 8.69 24.80
N ILE A 280 21.20 9.02 24.74
CA ILE A 280 20.36 8.85 23.52
C ILE A 280 19.41 10.07 23.46
#